data_3176ac9c95f848f6ba3875d6f320d77f
#
_entry.id   3176ac9c95f848f6ba3875d6f320d77f
#
_cell.length_a   1.000
_cell.length_b   1.000
_cell.length_c   1.000
_cell.angle_alpha   90.00
_cell.angle_beta   90.00
_cell.angle_gamma   90.00
#
_symmetry.space_group_name_H-M   'P 1'
#
loop_
_entity.id
_entity.type
_entity.pdbx_description
1 polymer ?
#
loop_
_entity_poly.entity_id
_entity_poly.type
_entity_poly.pdbx_seq_one_letter_code
_entity_poly.pdbx_strand_id
1 'polypeptide(L)'
;NAVAGSGKTTTVIEYAKTRPSTSKILYLAFNKSVKLEAAKKFADKGLNNVKVETAHSLAYRHIVFKNGYKVRPQGYKTNEIAELLNLQGNGEKHTEYVIANHINKFIAYFCNSAKQKVQDLNYLDTVTDPKAKTFVSSFYDYIVSQSRLLLSKMDKGEIEITHDFYLKKFQLSNPKLDYDYILFDEGQDASPAMLDVFFNQKATKVIVGDTHQQIYGWRFAVNSLEKADFKTYHLSTSFRFSQDIANLAMEVLKFKKHLDEHQTIPITGKGNSKEIK
;
A
#
# COMPACT_ATOMS: atom_id res chain seq x y z
N ASN A 1 -11.92 7.63 10.20
CA ASN A 1 -10.84 7.15 11.05
C ASN A 1 -11.41 6.28 12.18
N ALA A 2 -10.82 5.13 12.47
CA ALA A 2 -11.48 4.11 13.27
C ALA A 2 -10.45 3.31 14.10
N VAL A 3 -10.62 3.32 15.42
CA VAL A 3 -9.72 2.61 16.34
C VAL A 3 -9.82 1.08 16.17
N ALA A 4 -8.82 0.36 16.71
CA ALA A 4 -8.79 -1.10 16.70
C ALA A 4 -10.08 -1.69 17.30
N GLY A 5 -10.68 -2.66 16.61
CA GLY A 5 -11.90 -3.34 17.09
C GLY A 5 -13.17 -2.49 17.09
N SER A 6 -13.20 -1.35 16.40
CA SER A 6 -14.38 -0.45 16.35
C SER A 6 -15.44 -0.87 15.32
N GLY A 7 -15.27 -2.00 14.64
CA GLY A 7 -16.23 -2.46 13.63
C GLY A 7 -16.09 -1.80 12.26
N LYS A 8 -14.84 -1.43 11.86
CA LYS A 8 -14.52 -0.86 10.53
C LYS A 8 -15.24 -1.59 9.39
N THR A 9 -14.95 -2.87 9.23
CA THR A 9 -15.50 -3.70 8.15
C THR A 9 -17.04 -3.79 8.24
N THR A 10 -17.60 -3.93 9.44
CA THR A 10 -19.05 -3.95 9.66
C THR A 10 -19.69 -2.64 9.20
N THR A 11 -19.11 -1.50 9.55
CA THR A 11 -19.61 -0.18 9.13
C THR A 11 -19.59 -0.03 7.60
N VAL A 12 -18.53 -0.51 6.94
CA VAL A 12 -18.44 -0.47 5.48
C VAL A 12 -19.46 -1.37 4.81
N ILE A 13 -19.73 -2.55 5.39
CA ILE A 13 -20.79 -3.46 4.91
C ILE A 13 -22.18 -2.83 5.05
N GLU A 14 -22.49 -2.27 6.21
CA GLU A 14 -23.78 -1.58 6.41
C GLU A 14 -23.91 -0.34 5.50
N TYR A 15 -22.82 0.39 5.25
CA TYR A 15 -22.83 1.45 4.25
C TYR A 15 -23.18 0.91 2.86
N ALA A 16 -22.53 -0.17 2.42
CA ALA A 16 -22.84 -0.79 1.13
C ALA A 16 -24.29 -1.22 1.01
N LYS A 17 -24.87 -1.78 2.09
CA LYS A 17 -26.27 -2.20 2.17
C LYS A 17 -27.26 -1.06 1.97
N THR A 18 -26.91 0.17 2.36
CA THR A 18 -27.76 1.35 2.16
C THR A 18 -27.67 1.93 0.75
N ARG A 19 -26.85 1.39 -0.12
CA ARG A 19 -26.73 1.84 -1.52
C ARG A 19 -27.76 1.13 -2.40
N PRO A 20 -28.14 1.73 -3.54
CA PRO A 20 -29.06 1.06 -4.49
C PRO A 20 -28.52 -0.31 -4.90
N SER A 21 -29.39 -1.32 -4.95
CA SER A 21 -29.00 -2.68 -5.33
C SER A 21 -28.49 -2.80 -6.77
N THR A 22 -28.80 -1.82 -7.61
CA THR A 22 -28.32 -1.70 -8.98
C THR A 22 -26.91 -1.10 -9.08
N SER A 23 -26.39 -0.51 -8.00
CA SER A 23 -25.07 0.12 -7.98
C SER A 23 -23.96 -0.91 -8.08
N LYS A 24 -22.91 -0.61 -8.83
CA LYS A 24 -21.68 -1.40 -8.88
C LYS A 24 -20.74 -0.93 -7.77
N ILE A 25 -20.45 -1.79 -6.83
CA ILE A 25 -19.59 -1.47 -5.68
C ILE A 25 -18.30 -2.29 -5.74
N LEU A 26 -17.15 -1.61 -5.64
CA LEU A 26 -15.84 -2.25 -5.47
C LEU A 26 -15.41 -2.12 -4.00
N TYR A 27 -15.11 -3.24 -3.36
CA TYR A 27 -14.47 -3.26 -2.05
C TYR A 27 -13.00 -3.68 -2.23
N LEU A 28 -12.08 -2.82 -1.84
CA LEU A 28 -10.64 -3.05 -1.88
C LEU A 28 -10.15 -3.51 -0.52
N ALA A 29 -9.80 -4.78 -0.44
CA ALA A 29 -9.23 -5.41 0.74
C ALA A 29 -7.70 -5.29 0.74
N PHE A 30 -7.10 -5.16 1.92
CA PHE A 30 -5.65 -5.05 2.08
C PHE A 30 -4.90 -6.30 1.57
N ASN A 31 -5.39 -7.50 1.89
CA ASN A 31 -4.75 -8.76 1.50
C ASN A 31 -5.77 -9.85 1.13
N LYS A 32 -5.26 -11.02 0.70
CA LYS A 32 -6.08 -12.15 0.27
C LYS A 32 -6.97 -12.71 1.37
N SER A 33 -6.50 -12.78 2.62
CA SER A 33 -7.29 -13.29 3.75
C SER A 33 -8.47 -12.37 4.03
N VAL A 34 -8.23 -11.06 4.15
CA VAL A 34 -9.29 -10.05 4.33
C VAL A 34 -10.26 -10.04 3.15
N LYS A 35 -9.78 -10.23 1.92
CA LYS A 35 -10.64 -10.35 0.73
C LYS A 35 -11.63 -11.50 0.86
N LEU A 36 -11.17 -12.69 1.27
CA LEU A 36 -12.01 -13.87 1.39
C LEU A 36 -13.06 -13.71 2.52
N GLU A 37 -12.63 -13.17 3.65
CA GLU A 37 -13.51 -12.88 4.77
C GLU A 37 -14.58 -11.84 4.41
N ALA A 38 -14.19 -10.75 3.78
CA ALA A 38 -15.10 -9.71 3.34
C ALA A 38 -16.10 -10.24 2.30
N ALA A 39 -15.62 -11.02 1.31
CA ALA A 39 -16.49 -11.61 0.30
C ALA A 39 -17.56 -12.50 0.90
N LYS A 40 -17.22 -13.32 1.91
CA LYS A 40 -18.17 -14.12 2.65
C LYS A 40 -19.20 -13.24 3.37
N LYS A 41 -18.76 -12.22 4.10
CA LYS A 41 -19.63 -11.30 4.84
C LYS A 41 -20.61 -10.55 3.92
N PHE A 42 -20.16 -10.11 2.73
CA PHE A 42 -21.04 -9.49 1.74
C PHE A 42 -22.06 -10.49 1.19
N ALA A 43 -21.64 -11.72 0.88
CA ALA A 43 -22.53 -12.78 0.41
C ALA A 43 -23.61 -13.15 1.46
N ASP A 44 -23.20 -13.33 2.74
CA ASP A 44 -24.09 -13.62 3.85
C ASP A 44 -25.17 -12.54 4.07
N LYS A 45 -24.90 -11.31 3.62
CA LYS A 45 -25.84 -10.17 3.63
C LYS A 45 -26.63 -10.00 2.33
N GLY A 46 -26.45 -10.90 1.35
CA GLY A 46 -27.12 -10.83 0.05
C GLY A 46 -26.65 -9.69 -0.86
N LEU A 47 -25.46 -9.12 -0.61
CA LEU A 47 -24.92 -7.98 -1.36
C LEU A 47 -24.13 -8.44 -2.60
N ASN A 48 -24.85 -9.00 -3.58
CA ASN A 48 -24.25 -9.56 -4.81
C ASN A 48 -23.70 -8.51 -5.77
N ASN A 49 -24.02 -7.24 -5.57
CA ASN A 49 -23.54 -6.11 -6.34
C ASN A 49 -22.17 -5.57 -5.85
N VAL A 50 -21.58 -6.20 -4.82
CA VAL A 50 -20.27 -5.85 -4.29
C VAL A 50 -19.21 -6.80 -4.83
N LYS A 51 -18.24 -6.27 -5.57
CA LYS A 51 -17.06 -7.00 -6.00
C LYS A 51 -15.92 -6.77 -5.01
N VAL A 52 -15.39 -7.84 -4.43
CA VAL A 52 -14.29 -7.78 -3.47
C VAL A 52 -12.98 -8.14 -4.15
N GLU A 53 -12.01 -7.22 -4.12
CA GLU A 53 -10.69 -7.39 -4.73
C GLU A 53 -9.58 -6.88 -3.78
N THR A 54 -8.34 -7.32 -4.01
CA THR A 54 -7.17 -6.60 -3.51
C THR A 54 -6.62 -5.67 -4.59
N ALA A 55 -5.84 -4.65 -4.22
CA ALA A 55 -5.16 -3.78 -5.18
C ALA A 55 -4.35 -4.59 -6.20
N HIS A 56 -3.61 -5.59 -5.73
CA HIS A 56 -2.83 -6.47 -6.58
C HIS A 56 -3.68 -7.37 -7.49
N SER A 57 -4.80 -7.93 -7.03
CA SER A 57 -5.66 -8.75 -7.89
C SER A 57 -6.34 -7.92 -8.98
N LEU A 58 -6.69 -6.68 -8.66
CA LEU A 58 -7.24 -5.73 -9.62
C LEU A 58 -6.19 -5.36 -10.69
N ALA A 59 -4.99 -4.97 -10.26
CA ALA A 59 -3.89 -4.63 -11.14
C ALA A 59 -3.43 -5.82 -12.01
N TYR A 60 -3.37 -7.02 -11.42
CA TYR A 60 -3.01 -8.25 -12.15
C TYR A 60 -3.93 -8.48 -13.34
N ARG A 61 -5.23 -8.40 -13.16
CA ARG A 61 -6.22 -8.59 -14.23
C ARG A 61 -6.07 -7.55 -15.34
N HIS A 62 -5.81 -6.29 -14.99
CA HIS A 62 -5.72 -5.21 -15.96
C HIS A 62 -4.38 -5.19 -16.71
N ILE A 63 -3.31 -5.63 -16.09
CA ILE A 63 -1.96 -5.52 -16.63
C ILE A 63 -1.41 -6.89 -17.05
N VAL A 64 -1.35 -7.85 -16.13
CA VAL A 64 -0.69 -9.13 -16.38
C VAL A 64 -1.49 -9.96 -17.38
N PHE A 65 -2.74 -10.23 -17.05
CA PHE A 65 -3.62 -11.05 -17.89
C PHE A 65 -3.81 -10.45 -19.29
N LYS A 66 -4.04 -9.15 -19.37
CA LYS A 66 -4.29 -8.46 -20.64
C LYS A 66 -3.08 -8.44 -21.57
N ASN A 67 -1.85 -8.36 -21.03
CA ASN A 67 -0.63 -8.23 -21.83
C ASN A 67 0.21 -9.51 -21.87
N GLY A 68 -0.21 -10.59 -21.21
CA GLY A 68 0.52 -11.86 -21.23
C GLY A 68 1.85 -11.86 -20.47
N TYR A 69 2.04 -10.95 -19.51
CA TYR A 69 3.27 -10.91 -18.72
C TYR A 69 3.44 -12.15 -17.84
N LYS A 70 4.69 -12.61 -17.73
CA LYS A 70 5.07 -13.61 -16.73
C LYS A 70 5.45 -12.89 -15.42
N VAL A 71 4.92 -13.36 -14.30
CA VAL A 71 5.16 -12.76 -12.97
C VAL A 71 6.13 -13.62 -12.18
N ARG A 72 7.14 -12.98 -11.61
CA ARG A 72 8.07 -13.56 -10.63
C ARG A 72 7.62 -13.22 -9.21
N PRO A 73 7.02 -14.17 -8.46
CA PRO A 73 6.39 -13.87 -7.18
C PRO A 73 7.36 -13.41 -6.09
N GLN A 74 8.59 -13.93 -6.07
CA GLN A 74 9.61 -13.61 -5.06
C GLN A 74 10.43 -12.37 -5.40
N GLY A 75 10.19 -11.74 -6.57
CA GLY A 75 11.05 -10.67 -7.07
C GLY A 75 12.45 -11.17 -7.47
N TYR A 76 13.37 -10.25 -7.67
CA TYR A 76 14.76 -10.54 -8.05
C TYR A 76 15.69 -10.47 -6.86
N LYS A 77 16.62 -11.44 -6.76
CA LYS A 77 17.72 -11.38 -5.81
C LYS A 77 18.81 -10.44 -6.32
N THR A 78 19.64 -9.96 -5.42
CA THR A 78 20.72 -9.00 -5.74
C THR A 78 21.70 -9.52 -6.78
N ASN A 79 22.11 -10.79 -6.68
CA ASN A 79 23.00 -11.42 -7.65
C ASN A 79 22.35 -11.54 -9.03
N GLU A 80 21.06 -11.87 -9.10
CA GLU A 80 20.33 -11.95 -10.37
C GLU A 80 20.23 -10.58 -11.05
N ILE A 81 20.00 -9.50 -10.29
CA ILE A 81 20.01 -8.14 -10.82
C ILE A 81 21.39 -7.76 -11.36
N ALA A 82 22.45 -8.12 -10.63
CA ALA A 82 23.83 -7.86 -11.05
C ALA A 82 24.16 -8.55 -12.38
N GLU A 83 23.76 -9.81 -12.54
CA GLU A 83 23.92 -10.59 -13.77
C GLU A 83 23.06 -10.04 -14.91
N LEU A 84 21.75 -9.82 -14.69
CA LEU A 84 20.80 -9.34 -15.71
C LEU A 84 21.22 -7.97 -16.30
N LEU A 85 21.86 -7.13 -15.51
CA LEU A 85 22.30 -5.80 -15.91
C LEU A 85 23.80 -5.75 -16.25
N ASN A 86 24.52 -6.85 -16.07
CA ASN A 86 25.98 -6.91 -16.22
C ASN A 86 26.68 -5.76 -15.47
N LEU A 87 26.32 -5.61 -14.18
CA LEU A 87 26.77 -4.48 -13.38
C LEU A 87 28.28 -4.51 -13.19
N GLN A 88 28.91 -3.34 -13.37
CA GLN A 88 30.33 -3.15 -13.13
C GLN A 88 30.53 -2.48 -11.77
N GLY A 89 31.44 -3.05 -10.95
CA GLY A 89 31.90 -2.42 -9.72
C GLY A 89 33.05 -1.43 -9.99
N ASN A 90 33.53 -0.79 -8.93
CA ASN A 90 34.70 0.12 -8.96
C ASN A 90 36.05 -0.59 -8.73
N GLY A 91 36.03 -1.93 -8.79
CA GLY A 91 37.22 -2.74 -8.46
C GLY A 91 37.26 -3.23 -7.01
N GLU A 92 36.43 -2.70 -6.12
CA GLU A 92 36.24 -3.22 -4.77
C GLU A 92 35.37 -4.45 -4.77
N LYS A 93 35.66 -5.38 -3.89
CA LYS A 93 34.95 -6.66 -3.79
C LYS A 93 33.47 -6.44 -3.47
N HIS A 94 32.59 -7.05 -4.27
CA HIS A 94 31.12 -7.05 -4.08
C HIS A 94 30.39 -5.72 -4.33
N THR A 95 31.03 -4.71 -4.90
CA THR A 95 30.40 -3.42 -5.21
C THR A 95 29.19 -3.57 -6.11
N GLU A 96 29.25 -4.46 -7.10
CA GLU A 96 28.13 -4.76 -8.02
C GLU A 96 26.88 -5.25 -7.29
N TYR A 97 27.02 -6.02 -6.21
CA TYR A 97 25.87 -6.48 -5.41
C TYR A 97 25.31 -5.38 -4.52
N VAL A 98 26.15 -4.48 -4.02
CA VAL A 98 25.67 -3.31 -3.28
C VAL A 98 24.86 -2.40 -4.20
N ILE A 99 25.37 -2.14 -5.40
CA ILE A 99 24.66 -1.37 -6.43
C ILE A 99 23.34 -2.05 -6.78
N ALA A 100 23.34 -3.38 -7.03
CA ALA A 100 22.13 -4.15 -7.33
C ALA A 100 21.07 -4.06 -6.22
N ASN A 101 21.50 -4.08 -4.95
CA ASN A 101 20.60 -3.91 -3.82
C ASN A 101 19.93 -2.52 -3.82
N HIS A 102 20.69 -1.47 -4.12
CA HIS A 102 20.16 -0.11 -4.22
C HIS A 102 19.25 0.07 -5.44
N ILE A 103 19.54 -0.57 -6.58
CA ILE A 103 18.66 -0.62 -7.74
C ILE A 103 17.32 -1.25 -7.35
N ASN A 104 17.34 -2.42 -6.67
CA ASN A 104 16.12 -3.10 -6.23
C ASN A 104 15.28 -2.23 -5.29
N LYS A 105 15.91 -1.60 -4.31
CA LYS A 105 15.25 -0.67 -3.38
C LYS A 105 14.67 0.55 -4.09
N PHE A 106 15.39 1.13 -5.03
CA PHE A 106 14.91 2.29 -5.78
C PHE A 106 13.73 1.94 -6.68
N ILE A 107 13.76 0.78 -7.34
CA ILE A 107 12.62 0.29 -8.12
C ILE A 107 11.41 0.07 -7.23
N ALA A 108 11.57 -0.55 -6.05
CA ALA A 108 10.48 -0.72 -5.09
C ALA A 108 9.91 0.64 -4.65
N TYR A 109 10.77 1.63 -4.35
CA TYR A 109 10.35 2.98 -4.01
C TYR A 109 9.55 3.65 -5.14
N PHE A 110 10.06 3.59 -6.37
CA PHE A 110 9.36 4.13 -7.54
C PHE A 110 8.01 3.44 -7.78
N CYS A 111 7.99 2.12 -7.76
CA CYS A 111 6.78 1.34 -8.04
C CYS A 111 5.66 1.60 -7.02
N ASN A 112 6.01 1.88 -5.78
CA ASN A 112 5.04 2.20 -4.72
C ASN A 112 4.70 3.70 -4.63
N SER A 113 5.43 4.59 -5.31
CA SER A 113 5.18 6.04 -5.33
C SER A 113 4.01 6.42 -6.24
N ALA A 114 3.46 7.63 -6.07
CA ALA A 114 2.49 8.22 -7.00
C ALA A 114 3.17 8.88 -8.22
N LYS A 115 4.50 8.93 -8.29
CA LYS A 115 5.24 9.63 -9.36
C LYS A 115 5.12 8.90 -10.69
N GLN A 116 5.13 9.67 -11.77
CA GLN A 116 4.98 9.13 -13.13
C GLN A 116 6.31 8.67 -13.73
N LYS A 117 7.41 9.26 -13.31
CA LYS A 117 8.76 8.98 -13.84
C LYS A 117 9.75 8.74 -12.71
N VAL A 118 10.77 7.91 -12.95
CA VAL A 118 11.83 7.59 -11.98
C VAL A 118 12.58 8.86 -11.57
N GLN A 119 12.86 9.77 -12.50
CA GLN A 119 13.58 11.02 -12.24
C GLN A 119 12.78 12.04 -11.40
N ASP A 120 11.48 11.82 -11.17
CA ASP A 120 10.68 12.67 -10.28
C ASP A 120 10.88 12.33 -8.80
N LEU A 121 11.74 11.34 -8.52
CA LEU A 121 12.10 10.88 -7.18
C LEU A 121 13.58 11.09 -6.92
N ASN A 122 13.91 11.54 -5.72
CA ASN A 122 15.26 11.49 -5.20
C ASN A 122 15.43 10.26 -4.30
N TYR A 123 16.15 9.25 -4.78
CA TYR A 123 16.35 8.02 -4.00
C TYR A 123 17.14 8.24 -2.71
N LEU A 124 18.01 9.26 -2.66
CA LEU A 124 18.79 9.59 -1.47
C LEU A 124 17.93 9.95 -0.25
N ASP A 125 16.68 10.37 -0.47
CA ASP A 125 15.74 10.69 0.61
C ASP A 125 15.32 9.43 1.40
N THR A 126 15.47 8.25 0.81
CA THR A 126 15.15 6.96 1.46
C THR A 126 16.35 6.31 2.14
N VAL A 127 17.57 6.85 1.95
CA VAL A 127 18.80 6.27 2.49
C VAL A 127 19.15 7.00 3.79
N THR A 128 18.94 6.34 4.92
CA THR A 128 19.13 6.92 6.26
C THR A 128 20.55 6.73 6.82
N ASP A 129 21.23 5.62 6.46
CA ASP A 129 22.60 5.37 6.91
C ASP A 129 23.61 6.30 6.20
N PRO A 130 24.46 7.05 6.93
CA PRO A 130 25.39 8.02 6.33
C PRO A 130 26.40 7.41 5.37
N LYS A 131 26.92 6.21 5.67
CA LYS A 131 27.90 5.51 4.82
C LYS A 131 27.25 5.04 3.53
N ALA A 132 26.05 4.44 3.65
CA ALA A 132 25.26 4.05 2.49
C ALA A 132 24.87 5.27 1.63
N LYS A 133 24.55 6.41 2.25
CA LYS A 133 24.22 7.65 1.54
C LYS A 133 25.40 8.19 0.74
N THR A 134 26.61 8.17 1.31
CA THR A 134 27.84 8.55 0.61
C THR A 134 28.09 7.63 -0.59
N PHE A 135 27.98 6.31 -0.38
CA PHE A 135 28.11 5.33 -1.45
C PHE A 135 27.10 5.56 -2.59
N VAL A 136 25.82 5.68 -2.24
CA VAL A 136 24.75 5.90 -3.23
C VAL A 136 24.96 7.21 -3.97
N SER A 137 25.43 8.27 -3.30
CA SER A 137 25.72 9.55 -3.95
C SER A 137 26.83 9.40 -5.03
N SER A 138 27.85 8.59 -4.76
CA SER A 138 28.96 8.36 -5.71
C SER A 138 28.51 7.57 -6.95
N PHE A 139 27.48 6.72 -6.83
CA PHE A 139 26.95 5.88 -7.91
C PHE A 139 25.54 6.30 -8.36
N TYR A 140 25.07 7.49 -7.99
CA TYR A 140 23.67 7.87 -8.13
C TYR A 140 23.16 7.75 -9.57
N ASP A 141 23.83 8.38 -10.52
CA ASP A 141 23.42 8.35 -11.94
C ASP A 141 23.45 6.94 -12.52
N TYR A 142 24.44 6.15 -12.10
CA TYR A 142 24.53 4.75 -12.51
C TYR A 142 23.36 3.93 -11.95
N ILE A 143 23.04 4.08 -10.66
CA ILE A 143 21.88 3.42 -10.04
C ILE A 143 20.58 3.83 -10.73
N VAL A 144 20.39 5.11 -11.01
CA VAL A 144 19.19 5.62 -11.73
C VAL A 144 19.10 5.01 -13.12
N SER A 145 20.19 5.03 -13.89
CA SER A 145 20.21 4.51 -15.26
C SER A 145 19.94 3.00 -15.30
N GLN A 146 20.56 2.23 -14.42
CA GLN A 146 20.37 0.79 -14.33
C GLN A 146 18.96 0.41 -13.81
N SER A 147 18.41 1.20 -12.89
CA SER A 147 17.01 1.04 -12.46
C SER A 147 16.03 1.23 -13.63
N ARG A 148 16.25 2.25 -14.46
CA ARG A 148 15.46 2.48 -15.68
C ARG A 148 15.61 1.35 -16.69
N LEU A 149 16.82 0.81 -16.85
CA LEU A 149 17.07 -0.31 -17.75
C LEU A 149 16.32 -1.58 -17.28
N LEU A 150 16.35 -1.92 -15.98
CA LEU A 150 15.67 -3.07 -15.45
C LEU A 150 14.13 -2.93 -15.58
N LEU A 151 13.59 -1.74 -15.30
CA LEU A 151 12.17 -1.44 -15.53
C LEU A 151 11.80 -1.57 -17.02
N SER A 152 12.66 -1.11 -17.94
CA SER A 152 12.45 -1.24 -19.39
C SER A 152 12.44 -2.70 -19.84
N LYS A 153 13.34 -3.54 -19.31
CA LYS A 153 13.35 -4.99 -19.61
C LYS A 153 12.06 -5.67 -19.16
N MET A 154 11.55 -5.33 -17.97
CA MET A 154 10.24 -5.80 -17.50
C MET A 154 9.11 -5.30 -18.38
N ASP A 155 9.13 -4.04 -18.78
CA ASP A 155 8.09 -3.41 -19.61
C ASP A 155 7.97 -4.05 -20.99
N LYS A 156 9.09 -4.42 -21.59
CA LYS A 156 9.15 -5.11 -22.88
C LYS A 156 8.88 -6.61 -22.79
N GLY A 157 8.75 -7.17 -21.57
CA GLY A 157 8.59 -8.62 -21.37
C GLY A 157 9.85 -9.42 -21.66
N GLU A 158 11.02 -8.79 -21.73
CA GLU A 158 12.32 -9.47 -21.88
C GLU A 158 12.65 -10.31 -20.65
N ILE A 159 12.14 -9.91 -19.50
CA ILE A 159 12.25 -10.62 -18.22
C ILE A 159 10.89 -10.64 -17.52
N GLU A 160 10.73 -11.54 -16.55
CA GLU A 160 9.54 -11.61 -15.71
C GLU A 160 9.32 -10.33 -14.92
N ILE A 161 8.06 -9.94 -14.70
CA ILE A 161 7.72 -8.74 -13.95
C ILE A 161 7.46 -9.03 -12.46
N THR A 162 7.68 -8.05 -11.59
CA THR A 162 7.39 -8.17 -10.16
C THR A 162 5.99 -7.69 -9.80
N HIS A 163 5.54 -8.02 -8.59
CA HIS A 163 4.25 -7.54 -8.06
C HIS A 163 4.17 -6.01 -8.02
N ASP A 164 5.23 -5.35 -7.56
CA ASP A 164 5.28 -3.89 -7.50
C ASP A 164 5.27 -3.27 -8.90
N PHE A 165 5.93 -3.91 -9.88
CA PHE A 165 5.97 -3.43 -11.25
C PHE A 165 4.58 -3.40 -11.90
N TYR A 166 3.79 -4.48 -11.82
CA TYR A 166 2.48 -4.44 -12.47
C TYR A 166 1.49 -3.52 -11.73
N LEU A 167 1.63 -3.34 -10.42
CA LEU A 167 0.86 -2.35 -9.67
C LEU A 167 1.19 -0.94 -10.15
N LYS A 168 2.49 -0.64 -10.36
CA LYS A 168 2.96 0.62 -10.94
C LYS A 168 2.44 0.83 -12.35
N LYS A 169 2.55 -0.18 -13.20
CA LYS A 169 2.04 -0.11 -14.57
C LYS A 169 0.53 0.12 -14.61
N PHE A 170 -0.21 -0.46 -13.67
CA PHE A 170 -1.62 -0.20 -13.48
C PHE A 170 -1.89 1.27 -13.11
N GLN A 171 -1.15 1.83 -12.15
CA GLN A 171 -1.25 3.25 -11.80
C GLN A 171 -0.93 4.15 -13.00
N LEU A 172 0.17 3.89 -13.73
CA LEU A 172 0.57 4.67 -14.90
C LEU A 172 -0.42 4.60 -16.05
N SER A 173 -1.21 3.53 -16.16
CA SER A 173 -2.26 3.41 -17.18
C SER A 173 -3.46 4.29 -16.91
N ASN A 174 -3.51 4.99 -15.76
CA ASN A 174 -4.62 5.83 -15.32
C ASN A 174 -5.99 5.14 -15.53
N PRO A 175 -6.20 3.95 -14.90
CA PRO A 175 -7.35 3.10 -15.19
C PRO A 175 -8.64 3.79 -14.77
N LYS A 176 -9.65 3.72 -15.63
CA LYS A 176 -11.02 4.10 -15.28
C LYS A 176 -11.76 2.85 -14.86
N LEU A 177 -12.15 2.80 -13.60
CA LEU A 177 -12.88 1.68 -13.01
C LEU A 177 -14.39 1.98 -13.09
N ASP A 178 -15.14 1.06 -13.70
CA ASP A 178 -16.59 1.21 -13.89
C ASP A 178 -17.34 0.77 -12.62
N TYR A 179 -17.26 1.59 -11.58
CA TYR A 179 -17.97 1.44 -10.31
C TYR A 179 -18.61 2.75 -9.88
N ASP A 180 -19.79 2.65 -9.23
CA ASP A 180 -20.48 3.79 -8.63
C ASP A 180 -19.87 4.14 -7.25
N TYR A 181 -19.41 3.11 -6.53
CA TYR A 181 -18.81 3.23 -5.20
C TYR A 181 -17.52 2.42 -5.12
N ILE A 182 -16.50 2.99 -4.48
CA ILE A 182 -15.26 2.30 -4.13
C ILE A 182 -15.01 2.44 -2.64
N LEU A 183 -14.98 1.30 -1.94
CA LEU A 183 -14.80 1.17 -0.51
C LEU A 183 -13.39 0.61 -0.27
N PHE A 184 -12.52 1.38 0.37
CA PHE A 184 -11.12 1.00 0.59
C PHE A 184 -10.88 0.73 2.07
N ASP A 185 -10.61 -0.52 2.42
CA ASP A 185 -10.35 -0.96 3.80
C ASP A 185 -8.84 -0.94 4.10
N GLU A 186 -8.50 -0.68 5.36
CA GLU A 186 -7.13 -0.54 5.87
C GLU A 186 -6.29 0.48 5.08
N GLY A 187 -6.89 1.63 4.80
CA GLY A 187 -6.28 2.66 3.96
C GLY A 187 -4.95 3.22 4.47
N GLN A 188 -4.64 3.10 5.78
CA GLN A 188 -3.36 3.52 6.35
C GLN A 188 -2.16 2.71 5.82
N ASP A 189 -2.42 1.52 5.28
CA ASP A 189 -1.38 0.62 4.75
C ASP A 189 -1.29 0.63 3.21
N ALA A 190 -2.02 1.51 2.55
CA ALA A 190 -2.02 1.63 1.11
C ALA A 190 -0.76 2.32 0.58
N SER A 191 -0.22 1.83 -0.55
CA SER A 191 0.87 2.53 -1.24
C SER A 191 0.37 3.81 -1.93
N PRO A 192 1.22 4.85 -2.06
CA PRO A 192 0.88 6.05 -2.81
C PRO A 192 0.42 5.77 -4.24
N ALA A 193 0.98 4.77 -4.91
CA ALA A 193 0.57 4.36 -6.25
C ALA A 193 -0.89 3.89 -6.29
N MET A 194 -1.32 3.09 -5.31
CA MET A 194 -2.71 2.63 -5.26
C MET A 194 -3.68 3.72 -4.83
N LEU A 195 -3.24 4.61 -3.92
CA LEU A 195 -4.04 5.78 -3.53
C LEU A 195 -4.25 6.73 -4.71
N ASP A 196 -3.24 6.93 -5.56
CA ASP A 196 -3.37 7.73 -6.78
C ASP A 196 -4.45 7.15 -7.70
N VAL A 197 -4.44 5.82 -7.92
CA VAL A 197 -5.52 5.16 -8.68
C VAL A 197 -6.89 5.38 -8.02
N PHE A 198 -6.98 5.20 -6.70
CA PHE A 198 -8.23 5.35 -5.95
C PHE A 198 -8.78 6.77 -6.02
N PHE A 199 -7.94 7.78 -5.77
CA PHE A 199 -8.38 9.18 -5.76
C PHE A 199 -8.81 9.70 -7.12
N ASN A 200 -8.22 9.18 -8.21
CA ASN A 200 -8.51 9.58 -9.58
C ASN A 200 -9.80 8.94 -10.15
N GLN A 201 -10.53 8.11 -9.37
CA GLN A 201 -11.80 7.57 -9.83
C GLN A 201 -12.95 8.58 -9.70
N LYS A 202 -13.94 8.48 -10.61
CA LYS A 202 -15.16 9.28 -10.53
C LYS A 202 -16.17 8.77 -9.51
N ALA A 203 -16.04 7.52 -9.08
CA ALA A 203 -16.91 6.86 -8.10
C ALA A 203 -17.01 7.65 -6.79
N THR A 204 -18.09 7.45 -6.05
CA THR A 204 -18.15 7.84 -4.63
C THR A 204 -17.16 6.99 -3.86
N LYS A 205 -16.24 7.65 -3.15
CA LYS A 205 -15.10 7.01 -2.47
C LYS A 205 -15.29 7.01 -0.97
N VAL A 206 -15.10 5.86 -0.35
CA VAL A 206 -15.04 5.69 1.10
C VAL A 206 -13.73 5.00 1.44
N ILE A 207 -12.97 5.57 2.36
CA ILE A 207 -11.74 4.98 2.87
C ILE A 207 -11.84 4.82 4.38
N VAL A 208 -11.50 3.65 4.89
CA VAL A 208 -11.50 3.39 6.32
C VAL A 208 -10.14 2.83 6.75
N GLY A 209 -9.74 3.15 7.98
CA GLY A 209 -8.49 2.68 8.54
C GLY A 209 -8.26 3.25 9.93
N ASP A 210 -7.14 2.88 10.53
CA ASP A 210 -6.68 3.34 11.82
C ASP A 210 -5.33 4.04 11.66
N THR A 211 -5.27 5.34 11.89
CA THR A 211 -4.04 6.14 11.78
C THR A 211 -2.92 5.66 12.70
N HIS A 212 -3.26 4.96 13.79
CA HIS A 212 -2.30 4.44 14.76
C HIS A 212 -1.84 3.00 14.47
N GLN A 213 -2.44 2.32 13.48
CA GLN A 213 -2.09 0.96 13.09
C GLN A 213 -1.24 0.89 11.80
N GLN A 214 -0.66 1.98 11.35
CA GLN A 214 0.25 1.96 10.21
C GLN A 214 1.58 1.28 10.59
N ILE A 215 1.74 0.03 10.18
CA ILE A 215 2.94 -0.78 10.45
C ILE A 215 3.74 -1.11 9.17
N TYR A 216 3.23 -0.74 8.01
CA TYR A 216 3.86 -1.01 6.70
C TYR A 216 4.55 0.22 6.09
N GLY A 217 4.96 1.20 6.90
CA GLY A 217 5.74 2.36 6.45
C GLY A 217 7.02 1.97 5.69
N TRP A 218 7.66 0.85 6.07
CA TRP A 218 8.81 0.30 5.38
C TRP A 218 8.51 -0.20 3.94
N ARG A 219 7.24 -0.38 3.60
CA ARG A 219 6.74 -0.65 2.23
C ARG A 219 6.25 0.62 1.53
N PHE A 220 6.68 1.78 1.98
CA PHE A 220 6.24 3.09 1.46
C PHE A 220 4.74 3.37 1.64
N ALA A 221 4.06 2.64 2.52
CA ALA A 221 2.68 2.97 2.88
C ALA A 221 2.63 4.38 3.49
N VAL A 222 1.63 5.14 3.09
CA VAL A 222 1.36 6.48 3.61
C VAL A 222 0.02 6.51 4.32
N ASN A 223 -0.09 7.32 5.36
CA ASN A 223 -1.35 7.51 6.05
C ASN A 223 -2.35 8.26 5.14
N SER A 224 -3.12 7.49 4.39
CA SER A 224 -4.09 8.02 3.43
C SER A 224 -5.24 8.76 4.09
N LEU A 225 -5.54 8.46 5.36
CA LEU A 225 -6.63 9.07 6.11
C LEU A 225 -6.35 10.54 6.43
N GLU A 226 -5.07 10.92 6.53
CA GLU A 226 -4.64 12.30 6.73
C GLU A 226 -4.56 13.09 5.42
N LYS A 227 -4.35 12.39 4.30
CA LYS A 227 -4.20 13.02 2.97
C LYS A 227 -5.51 13.17 2.21
N ALA A 228 -6.57 12.46 2.63
CA ALA A 228 -7.85 12.52 1.96
C ALA A 228 -8.62 13.77 2.37
N ASP A 229 -8.89 14.67 1.43
CA ASP A 229 -9.83 15.79 1.62
C ASP A 229 -11.29 15.28 1.54
N PHE A 230 -11.65 14.43 2.49
CA PHE A 230 -12.97 13.82 2.61
C PHE A 230 -13.63 14.23 3.91
N LYS A 231 -14.98 14.22 3.93
CA LYS A 231 -15.71 14.33 5.18
C LYS A 231 -15.31 13.17 6.10
N THR A 232 -14.73 13.50 7.25
CA THR A 232 -14.19 12.53 8.19
C THR A 232 -15.20 12.19 9.28
N TYR A 233 -15.31 10.89 9.57
CA TYR A 233 -16.07 10.34 10.69
C TYR A 233 -15.14 9.51 11.57
N HIS A 234 -15.43 9.47 12.87
CA HIS A 234 -14.62 8.74 13.85
C HIS A 234 -15.40 7.57 14.44
N LEU A 235 -14.78 6.38 14.43
CA LEU A 235 -15.23 5.23 15.19
C LEU A 235 -14.32 5.05 16.38
N SER A 236 -14.70 5.59 17.53
CA SER A 236 -13.88 5.69 18.74
C SER A 236 -14.12 4.58 19.76
N THR A 237 -15.17 3.77 19.56
CA THR A 237 -15.52 2.70 20.49
C THR A 237 -14.96 1.36 20.02
N SER A 238 -14.09 0.75 20.85
CA SER A 238 -13.59 -0.61 20.62
C SER A 238 -14.47 -1.65 21.30
N PHE A 239 -14.85 -2.67 20.55
CA PHE A 239 -15.54 -3.86 21.08
C PHE A 239 -14.59 -5.04 21.33
N ARG A 240 -13.29 -4.83 21.14
CA ARG A 240 -12.26 -5.86 21.25
C ARG A 240 -11.70 -5.96 22.66
N PHE A 241 -11.57 -4.84 23.37
CA PHE A 241 -10.93 -4.74 24.69
C PHE A 241 -11.70 -3.82 25.65
N SER A 242 -11.42 -3.97 26.93
CA SER A 242 -12.04 -3.21 28.04
C SER A 242 -11.56 -1.76 28.06
N GLN A 243 -12.20 -0.95 28.93
CA GLN A 243 -11.80 0.44 29.14
C GLN A 243 -10.40 0.57 29.74
N ASP A 244 -9.95 -0.38 30.56
CA ASP A 244 -8.61 -0.34 31.17
C ASP A 244 -7.52 -0.44 30.10
N ILE A 245 -7.69 -1.32 29.10
CA ILE A 245 -6.77 -1.41 27.96
C ILE A 245 -6.87 -0.16 27.07
N ALA A 246 -8.07 0.40 26.89
CA ALA A 246 -8.23 1.64 26.16
C ALA A 246 -7.48 2.80 26.85
N ASN A 247 -7.56 2.90 28.18
CA ASN A 247 -6.85 3.91 28.95
C ASN A 247 -5.32 3.76 28.80
N LEU A 248 -4.80 2.53 28.92
CA LEU A 248 -3.37 2.26 28.71
C LEU A 248 -2.93 2.63 27.29
N ALA A 249 -3.71 2.27 26.26
CA ALA A 249 -3.42 2.64 24.89
C ALA A 249 -3.39 4.17 24.71
N MET A 250 -4.31 4.89 25.32
CA MET A 250 -4.34 6.36 25.31
C MET A 250 -3.10 6.98 25.95
N GLU A 251 -2.63 6.42 27.10
CA GLU A 251 -1.39 6.88 27.74
C GLU A 251 -0.17 6.66 26.82
N VAL A 252 -0.05 5.49 26.19
CA VAL A 252 1.02 5.20 25.23
C VAL A 252 0.96 6.16 24.03
N LEU A 253 -0.23 6.44 23.49
CA LEU A 253 -0.42 7.36 22.36
C LEU A 253 -0.06 8.80 22.70
N LYS A 254 -0.08 9.22 23.97
CA LYS A 254 0.41 10.55 24.40
C LYS A 254 1.89 10.75 24.07
N PHE A 255 2.71 9.70 24.13
CA PHE A 255 4.12 9.79 23.75
C PHE A 255 4.29 10.03 22.24
N LYS A 256 3.36 9.59 21.40
CA LYS A 256 3.40 9.83 19.96
C LYS A 256 3.31 11.30 19.59
N LYS A 257 2.66 12.14 20.42
CA LYS A 257 2.61 13.60 20.25
C LYS A 257 3.98 14.27 20.23
N HIS A 258 4.99 13.63 20.83
CA HIS A 258 6.37 14.14 20.82
C HIS A 258 7.13 13.76 19.54
N LEU A 259 6.59 12.80 18.76
CA LEU A 259 7.21 12.30 17.54
C LEU A 259 6.52 12.85 16.28
N ASP A 260 5.20 13.07 16.34
CA ASP A 260 4.36 13.49 15.23
C ASP A 260 3.19 14.35 15.71
N GLU A 261 2.77 15.36 14.93
CA GLU A 261 1.59 16.20 15.18
C GLU A 261 0.27 15.45 14.89
N HIS A 262 0.02 14.32 15.54
CA HIS A 262 -1.21 13.56 15.32
C HIS A 262 -2.32 13.91 16.29
N GLN A 263 -3.55 14.09 15.78
CA GLN A 263 -4.74 14.15 16.61
C GLN A 263 -5.03 12.76 17.21
N THR A 264 -5.01 12.68 18.52
CA THR A 264 -5.38 11.46 19.23
C THR A 264 -6.90 11.35 19.28
N ILE A 265 -7.47 10.28 18.73
CA ILE A 265 -8.90 9.99 18.86
C ILE A 265 -9.14 9.39 20.25
N PRO A 266 -10.08 9.89 21.05
CA PRO A 266 -10.43 9.25 22.31
C PRO A 266 -10.90 7.81 22.09
N ILE A 267 -10.39 6.85 22.86
CA ILE A 267 -10.74 5.45 22.72
C ILE A 267 -11.66 5.05 23.89
N THR A 268 -12.84 4.54 23.56
CA THR A 268 -13.76 3.94 24.52
C THR A 268 -13.71 2.42 24.39
N GLY A 269 -13.40 1.69 25.45
CA GLY A 269 -13.38 0.22 25.47
C GLY A 269 -14.72 -0.34 25.96
N LYS A 270 -15.35 -1.19 25.16
CA LYS A 270 -16.59 -1.93 25.50
C LYS A 270 -16.44 -3.46 25.36
N GLY A 271 -15.25 -3.94 25.03
CA GLY A 271 -14.95 -5.36 24.94
C GLY A 271 -14.67 -5.98 26.33
N ASN A 272 -14.60 -7.31 26.37
CA ASN A 272 -14.42 -8.07 27.59
C ASN A 272 -12.94 -8.48 27.85
N SER A 273 -12.04 -8.27 26.90
CA SER A 273 -10.64 -8.61 27.07
C SER A 273 -9.96 -7.64 28.05
N LYS A 274 -9.44 -8.19 29.15
CA LYS A 274 -8.71 -7.45 30.20
C LYS A 274 -7.19 -7.66 30.13
N GLU A 275 -6.73 -8.54 29.24
CA GLU A 275 -5.31 -8.89 29.10
C GLU A 275 -4.74 -8.41 27.77
N ILE A 276 -3.52 -7.92 27.83
CA ILE A 276 -2.69 -7.66 26.63
C ILE A 276 -2.02 -9.00 26.29
N LYS A 277 -2.36 -9.58 25.17
CA LYS A 277 -1.68 -10.76 24.62
C LYS A 277 -0.59 -10.36 23.65
#